data_858378c0e10fdd99155abcad6f80f022
#
_entry.id   858378c0e10fdd99155abcad6f80f022
#
_cell.length_a   1.000
_cell.length_b   1.000
_cell.length_c   1.000
_cell.angle_alpha   90.00
_cell.angle_beta   90.00
_cell.angle_gamma   90.00
#
_symmetry.space_group_name_H-M   'P 1'
#
loop_
_entity.id
_entity.type
_entity.pdbx_description
1 polymer ?
#
loop_
_entity_poly.entity_id
_entity_poly.type
_entity_poly.pdbx_seq_one_letter_code
_entity_poly.pdbx_strand_id
1 'polypeptide(L)'
;KKIEYDLEHHEKFFLISTNIDNAKNFKIMISHEESYQKWEEFIPYEKVNLILDFILLKDWLIRLERTEGSENIIILNLNNKNQHKISFDEEAYNLSLDHGYEYETDTFRYSYSSPTTPKSVFDYDCKSKKQELKKTQEVPSGHNKDDYICKKIFATAHDNEKIPITILYKKGVKLDSNNYLLLYGYGSYGISIPSNFSTNRLSLVDRGIIYAIAHIRGGKEKGYEWYENGKLLNKKNTFLDFISCAEKLCEDKYTSPKKIVAQGGSAGGLLMGYIANERPDLFLGIIAQVPFVDICNTMLDEDLPLTVTEIPEWGDIKNDKKSFLYVKSYSPYDNVKKQNYPHMLVTGGISDPRVTYWEMT
;
A
#
# COMPACT_ATOMS: atom_id res chain seq x y z
N LYS A 1 -22.80 -8.57 -7.26
CA LYS A 1 -21.57 -7.80 -7.58
C LYS A 1 -21.62 -6.50 -6.79
N LYS A 2 -20.57 -6.17 -6.10
CA LYS A 2 -20.48 -4.93 -5.35
C LYS A 2 -20.01 -3.83 -6.31
N ILE A 3 -20.91 -2.90 -6.64
CA ILE A 3 -20.58 -1.71 -7.43
C ILE A 3 -20.19 -0.62 -6.43
N GLU A 4 -19.06 0.00 -6.68
CA GLU A 4 -18.55 1.13 -5.94
C GLU A 4 -18.60 2.36 -6.85
N TYR A 5 -18.88 3.52 -6.28
CA TYR A 5 -18.88 4.79 -7.02
C TYR A 5 -18.61 5.98 -6.09
N ASP A 6 -18.05 7.00 -6.68
CA ASP A 6 -17.92 8.32 -6.10
C ASP A 6 -18.38 9.38 -7.10
N LEU A 7 -18.85 10.53 -6.64
CA LEU A 7 -19.60 11.50 -7.44
C LEU A 7 -19.11 12.92 -7.21
N GLU A 8 -18.80 13.62 -8.30
CA GLU A 8 -18.55 15.05 -8.32
C GLU A 8 -19.54 15.78 -9.25
N HIS A 9 -20.03 16.94 -8.84
CA HIS A 9 -21.03 17.72 -9.57
C HIS A 9 -20.40 18.92 -10.30
N HIS A 10 -20.68 19.01 -11.60
CA HIS A 10 -20.46 20.18 -12.43
C HIS A 10 -21.81 20.90 -12.68
N GLU A 11 -21.79 22.20 -13.05
CA GLU A 11 -23.00 22.98 -13.37
C GLU A 11 -24.00 22.30 -14.31
N LYS A 12 -23.56 21.39 -15.18
CA LYS A 12 -24.36 20.78 -16.26
C LYS A 12 -24.34 19.25 -16.28
N PHE A 13 -23.48 18.63 -15.48
CA PHE A 13 -23.30 17.20 -15.48
C PHE A 13 -22.69 16.69 -14.17
N PHE A 14 -22.73 15.39 -14.00
CA PHE A 14 -22.01 14.69 -12.93
C PHE A 14 -20.88 13.87 -13.52
N LEU A 15 -19.74 13.83 -12.85
CA LEU A 15 -18.70 12.84 -13.09
C LEU A 15 -18.77 11.78 -12.01
N ILE A 16 -18.71 10.53 -12.42
CA ILE A 16 -18.93 9.37 -11.55
C ILE A 16 -17.75 8.42 -11.73
N SER A 17 -16.87 8.35 -10.74
CA SER A 17 -15.86 7.29 -10.67
C SER A 17 -16.55 5.98 -10.26
N THR A 18 -16.35 4.90 -11.02
CA THR A 18 -17.06 3.64 -10.75
C THR A 18 -16.33 2.42 -11.30
N ASN A 19 -16.58 1.26 -10.67
CA ASN A 19 -16.11 -0.04 -11.13
C ASN A 19 -17.15 -0.84 -11.92
N ILE A 20 -18.21 -0.17 -12.42
CA ILE A 20 -19.25 -0.80 -13.27
C ILE A 20 -18.62 -1.46 -14.51
N ASP A 21 -19.28 -2.47 -15.08
CA ASP A 21 -18.83 -3.23 -16.26
C ASP A 21 -17.44 -3.89 -16.08
N ASN A 22 -17.11 -4.30 -14.87
CA ASN A 22 -15.84 -4.93 -14.56
C ASN A 22 -14.61 -3.99 -14.62
N ALA A 23 -14.83 -2.69 -14.56
CA ALA A 23 -13.75 -1.69 -14.49
C ALA A 23 -13.06 -1.70 -13.11
N LYS A 24 -12.33 -2.77 -12.79
CA LYS A 24 -11.76 -3.02 -11.45
C LYS A 24 -10.88 -1.87 -10.94
N ASN A 25 -10.16 -1.20 -11.82
CA ASN A 25 -9.32 -0.04 -11.51
C ASN A 25 -10.07 1.29 -11.67
N PHE A 26 -11.39 1.23 -11.69
CA PHE A 26 -12.31 2.34 -11.91
C PHE A 26 -12.19 2.97 -13.31
N LYS A 27 -13.22 3.66 -13.69
CA LYS A 27 -13.37 4.55 -14.84
C LYS A 27 -14.21 5.74 -14.42
N ILE A 28 -14.20 6.83 -15.19
CA ILE A 28 -15.07 7.97 -14.91
C ILE A 28 -16.16 8.03 -16.00
N MET A 29 -17.40 7.99 -15.54
CA MET A 29 -18.59 8.19 -16.37
C MET A 29 -19.06 9.63 -16.27
N ILE A 30 -19.75 10.12 -17.28
CA ILE A 30 -20.44 11.39 -17.28
C ILE A 30 -21.94 11.14 -17.35
N SER A 31 -22.71 11.95 -16.61
CA SER A 31 -24.17 11.93 -16.62
C SER A 31 -24.69 13.35 -16.63
N HIS A 32 -25.54 13.69 -17.61
CA HIS A 32 -26.11 15.04 -17.74
C HIS A 32 -27.36 15.20 -16.86
N GLU A 33 -27.58 16.39 -16.30
CA GLU A 33 -28.72 16.66 -15.40
C GLU A 33 -30.07 16.33 -16.04
N GLU A 34 -30.24 16.59 -17.33
CA GLU A 34 -31.48 16.29 -18.06
C GLU A 34 -31.70 14.78 -18.28
N SER A 35 -30.66 13.96 -18.10
CA SER A 35 -30.67 12.53 -18.37
C SER A 35 -29.83 11.73 -17.38
N TYR A 36 -29.95 12.03 -16.09
CA TYR A 36 -29.12 11.47 -15.01
C TYR A 36 -29.09 9.93 -14.95
N GLN A 37 -30.04 9.25 -15.56
CA GLN A 37 -30.04 7.78 -15.64
C GLN A 37 -29.14 7.21 -16.74
N LYS A 38 -28.66 8.06 -17.67
CA LYS A 38 -27.75 7.65 -18.75
C LYS A 38 -26.34 8.04 -18.40
N TRP A 39 -25.49 7.03 -18.30
CA TRP A 39 -24.07 7.22 -18.02
C TRP A 39 -23.28 6.90 -19.28
N GLU A 40 -22.45 7.83 -19.71
CA GLU A 40 -21.54 7.69 -20.84
C GLU A 40 -20.11 7.66 -20.35
N GLU A 41 -19.24 6.93 -21.04
CA GLU A 41 -17.83 6.85 -20.65
C GLU A 41 -17.11 8.16 -20.95
N PHE A 42 -16.48 8.76 -19.92
CA PHE A 42 -15.74 10.02 -20.03
C PHE A 42 -14.23 9.80 -19.95
N ILE A 43 -13.76 9.08 -18.92
CA ILE A 43 -12.40 8.55 -18.85
C ILE A 43 -12.52 7.04 -18.92
N PRO A 44 -11.97 6.40 -19.95
CA PRO A 44 -12.10 4.97 -20.17
C PRO A 44 -11.37 4.16 -19.10
N TYR A 45 -11.82 2.92 -18.92
CA TYR A 45 -11.11 1.95 -18.10
C TYR A 45 -9.74 1.62 -18.67
N GLU A 46 -8.72 1.69 -17.83
CA GLU A 46 -7.38 1.22 -18.16
C GLU A 46 -6.92 0.17 -17.13
N LYS A 47 -6.54 -1.00 -17.63
CA LYS A 47 -6.14 -2.13 -16.76
C LYS A 47 -4.93 -1.82 -15.87
N VAL A 48 -4.04 -0.95 -16.33
CA VAL A 48 -2.79 -0.62 -15.65
C VAL A 48 -2.87 0.61 -14.75
N ASN A 49 -3.93 1.43 -14.89
CA ASN A 49 -4.13 2.65 -14.13
C ASN A 49 -5.27 2.49 -13.14
N LEU A 50 -4.97 2.59 -11.86
CA LEU A 50 -5.96 2.64 -10.80
C LEU A 50 -6.29 4.10 -10.47
N ILE A 51 -7.53 4.52 -10.70
CA ILE A 51 -8.01 5.83 -10.23
C ILE A 51 -8.21 5.72 -8.72
N LEU A 52 -7.49 6.58 -7.98
CA LEU A 52 -7.53 6.62 -6.52
C LEU A 52 -8.49 7.69 -6.00
N ASP A 53 -8.51 8.84 -6.68
CA ASP A 53 -9.25 10.03 -6.27
C ASP A 53 -9.37 11.01 -7.43
N PHE A 54 -10.33 11.94 -7.38
CA PHE A 54 -10.43 12.99 -8.35
C PHE A 54 -11.12 14.26 -7.80
N ILE A 55 -10.76 15.43 -8.33
CA ILE A 55 -11.37 16.72 -8.03
C ILE A 55 -11.91 17.29 -9.33
N LEU A 56 -13.13 17.82 -9.27
CA LEU A 56 -13.78 18.53 -10.37
C LEU A 56 -13.88 20.01 -10.07
N LEU A 57 -13.19 20.83 -10.86
CA LEU A 57 -13.31 22.27 -10.90
C LEU A 57 -14.07 22.67 -12.17
N LYS A 58 -14.49 23.93 -12.28
CA LYS A 58 -15.27 24.45 -13.42
C LYS A 58 -14.65 24.10 -14.78
N ASP A 59 -13.35 24.29 -14.94
CA ASP A 59 -12.63 24.07 -16.21
C ASP A 59 -11.68 22.88 -16.18
N TRP A 60 -11.56 22.16 -15.04
CA TRP A 60 -10.53 21.17 -14.84
C TRP A 60 -11.03 19.90 -14.15
N LEU A 61 -10.55 18.75 -14.64
CA LEU A 61 -10.62 17.47 -13.92
C LEU A 61 -9.19 17.10 -13.50
N ILE A 62 -8.98 16.97 -12.20
CA ILE A 62 -7.73 16.54 -11.60
C ILE A 62 -7.92 15.10 -11.11
N ARG A 63 -7.08 14.17 -11.56
CA ARG A 63 -7.13 12.76 -11.14
C ARG A 63 -5.84 12.37 -10.45
N LEU A 64 -5.96 11.70 -9.34
CA LEU A 64 -4.90 10.94 -8.71
C LEU A 64 -4.99 9.49 -9.18
N GLU A 65 -3.98 9.03 -9.87
CA GLU A 65 -3.91 7.69 -10.44
C GLU A 65 -2.68 6.95 -9.94
N ARG A 66 -2.75 5.61 -9.88
CA ARG A 66 -1.58 4.77 -9.59
C ARG A 66 -1.31 3.84 -10.75
N THR A 67 -0.05 3.84 -11.22
CA THR A 67 0.45 3.00 -12.31
C THR A 67 1.75 2.35 -11.88
N GLU A 68 1.83 1.03 -11.94
CA GLU A 68 3.04 0.26 -11.60
C GLU A 68 3.66 0.66 -10.25
N GLY A 69 2.81 0.89 -9.24
CA GLY A 69 3.20 1.28 -7.89
C GLY A 69 3.71 2.73 -7.74
N SER A 70 3.47 3.60 -8.73
CA SER A 70 3.77 5.03 -8.67
C SER A 70 2.48 5.85 -8.78
N GLU A 71 2.33 6.85 -7.92
CA GLU A 71 1.19 7.76 -7.95
C GLU A 71 1.45 8.93 -8.91
N ASN A 72 0.41 9.40 -9.56
CA ASN A 72 0.47 10.44 -10.59
C ASN A 72 -0.73 11.38 -10.46
N ILE A 73 -0.50 12.68 -10.56
CA ILE A 73 -1.57 13.67 -10.69
C ILE A 73 -1.69 14.04 -12.16
N ILE A 74 -2.87 13.76 -12.75
CA ILE A 74 -3.21 14.05 -14.14
C ILE A 74 -4.25 15.17 -14.14
N ILE A 75 -3.97 16.24 -14.88
CA ILE A 75 -4.82 17.41 -15.01
C ILE A 75 -5.37 17.47 -16.43
N LEU A 76 -6.69 17.42 -16.59
CA LEU A 76 -7.41 17.52 -17.86
C LEU A 76 -8.17 18.85 -17.91
N ASN A 77 -7.93 19.64 -18.94
CA ASN A 77 -8.76 20.81 -19.24
C ASN A 77 -10.06 20.35 -19.92
N LEU A 78 -11.21 20.68 -19.33
CA LEU A 78 -12.52 20.24 -19.79
C LEU A 78 -12.94 20.88 -21.11
N ASN A 79 -12.43 22.10 -21.41
CA ASN A 79 -12.80 22.86 -22.61
C ASN A 79 -12.08 22.38 -23.86
N ASN A 80 -10.76 22.22 -23.80
CA ASN A 80 -9.94 21.86 -24.96
C ASN A 80 -9.43 20.42 -24.97
N LYS A 81 -9.74 19.64 -23.92
CA LYS A 81 -9.35 18.23 -23.73
C LYS A 81 -7.83 17.98 -23.65
N ASN A 82 -7.03 19.03 -23.51
CA ASN A 82 -5.59 18.86 -23.28
C ASN A 82 -5.35 18.38 -21.85
N GLN A 83 -4.43 17.42 -21.71
CA GLN A 83 -4.02 16.93 -20.40
C GLN A 83 -2.52 17.04 -20.17
N HIS A 84 -2.11 17.14 -18.92
CA HIS A 84 -0.72 17.05 -18.51
C HIS A 84 -0.59 16.39 -17.15
N LYS A 85 0.64 16.00 -16.81
CA LYS A 85 0.99 15.34 -15.55
C LYS A 85 1.98 16.21 -14.78
N ILE A 86 1.87 16.24 -13.45
CA ILE A 86 2.91 16.82 -12.59
C ILE A 86 4.07 15.81 -12.51
N SER A 87 5.29 16.29 -12.69
CA SER A 87 6.51 15.49 -12.59
C SER A 87 7.15 15.64 -11.22
N PHE A 88 7.65 14.54 -10.68
CA PHE A 88 8.39 14.47 -9.43
C PHE A 88 9.73 13.78 -9.65
N ASP A 89 10.78 14.23 -8.96
CA ASP A 89 12.16 13.77 -9.19
C ASP A 89 12.50 12.48 -8.43
N GLU A 90 11.79 12.19 -7.33
CA GLU A 90 12.09 11.03 -6.49
C GLU A 90 11.43 9.74 -7.05
N GLU A 91 12.10 8.60 -6.89
CA GLU A 91 11.63 7.31 -7.43
C GLU A 91 10.44 6.72 -6.65
N ALA A 92 10.32 7.05 -5.37
CA ALA A 92 9.24 6.58 -4.51
C ALA A 92 8.71 7.74 -3.66
N TYR A 93 7.42 7.97 -3.73
CA TYR A 93 6.71 9.03 -3.03
C TYR A 93 5.24 8.66 -2.86
N ASN A 94 4.55 9.48 -2.09
CA ASN A 94 3.11 9.39 -1.87
C ASN A 94 2.48 10.76 -2.13
N LEU A 95 1.34 10.76 -2.82
CA LEU A 95 0.53 11.92 -3.14
C LEU A 95 -0.85 11.82 -2.50
N SER A 96 -1.47 12.94 -2.21
CA SER A 96 -2.89 13.01 -1.91
C SER A 96 -3.47 14.31 -2.43
N LEU A 97 -4.68 14.27 -2.95
CA LEU A 97 -5.45 15.46 -3.27
C LEU A 97 -6.08 16.01 -1.99
N ASP A 98 -6.23 17.31 -1.93
CA ASP A 98 -6.94 18.03 -0.86
C ASP A 98 -8.17 18.69 -1.47
N HIS A 99 -9.35 18.14 -1.17
CA HIS A 99 -10.62 18.61 -1.68
C HIS A 99 -10.95 19.98 -1.05
N GLY A 100 -10.79 21.03 -1.85
CA GLY A 100 -11.17 22.40 -1.48
C GLY A 100 -12.67 22.64 -1.62
N TYR A 101 -13.11 23.83 -1.22
CA TYR A 101 -14.51 24.25 -1.30
C TYR A 101 -14.80 25.20 -2.49
N GLU A 102 -13.76 25.64 -3.20
CA GLU A 102 -13.89 26.57 -4.31
C GLU A 102 -13.98 25.80 -5.62
N TYR A 103 -15.11 25.95 -6.33
CA TYR A 103 -15.35 25.34 -7.62
C TYR A 103 -14.85 26.19 -8.78
N GLU A 104 -15.10 27.51 -8.73
CA GLU A 104 -14.69 28.47 -9.77
C GLU A 104 -13.23 28.93 -9.55
N THR A 105 -12.30 27.99 -9.63
CA THR A 105 -10.87 28.24 -9.46
C THR A 105 -10.04 27.45 -10.47
N ASP A 106 -8.84 27.95 -10.77
CA ASP A 106 -7.83 27.24 -11.56
C ASP A 106 -6.79 26.56 -10.68
N THR A 107 -6.92 26.67 -9.37
CA THR A 107 -5.93 26.17 -8.39
C THR A 107 -6.50 25.05 -7.55
N PHE A 108 -5.76 23.95 -7.45
CA PHE A 108 -6.06 22.88 -6.50
C PHE A 108 -4.88 22.64 -5.56
N ARG A 109 -5.17 22.01 -4.44
CA ARG A 109 -4.18 21.68 -3.42
C ARG A 109 -3.87 20.19 -3.43
N TYR A 110 -2.60 19.86 -3.23
CA TYR A 110 -2.16 18.48 -3.03
C TYR A 110 -1.05 18.39 -1.99
N SER A 111 -0.87 17.20 -1.42
CA SER A 111 0.25 16.90 -0.54
C SER A 111 1.21 15.94 -1.24
N TYR A 112 2.49 16.16 -1.00
CA TYR A 112 3.60 15.30 -1.43
C TYR A 112 4.42 14.88 -0.22
N SER A 113 4.86 13.64 -0.21
CA SER A 113 5.84 13.13 0.76
C SER A 113 6.64 12.00 0.14
N SER A 114 7.91 11.86 0.51
CA SER A 114 8.72 10.70 0.15
C SER A 114 9.43 10.17 1.40
N PRO A 115 10.11 9.03 1.36
CA PRO A 115 10.93 8.58 2.49
C PRO A 115 12.01 9.58 2.93
N THR A 116 12.44 10.46 2.02
CA THR A 116 13.48 11.48 2.27
C THR A 116 12.90 12.89 2.42
N THR A 117 11.68 13.17 1.94
CA THR A 117 11.08 14.50 1.93
C THR A 117 9.89 14.57 2.89
N PRO A 118 9.92 15.44 3.93
CA PRO A 118 8.81 15.69 4.83
C PRO A 118 7.53 16.06 4.08
N LYS A 119 6.36 15.70 4.65
CA LYS A 119 5.08 16.03 4.04
C LYS A 119 5.01 17.53 3.73
N SER A 120 4.83 17.85 2.46
CA SER A 120 4.76 19.20 1.92
C SER A 120 3.42 19.40 1.21
N VAL A 121 2.79 20.55 1.43
CA VAL A 121 1.51 20.94 0.85
C VAL A 121 1.76 21.99 -0.21
N PHE A 122 1.20 21.79 -1.39
CA PHE A 122 1.35 22.67 -2.54
C PHE A 122 0.00 23.12 -3.08
N ASP A 123 -0.09 24.38 -3.51
CA ASP A 123 -1.12 24.85 -4.40
C ASP A 123 -0.57 24.81 -5.83
N TYR A 124 -1.35 24.23 -6.75
CA TYR A 124 -0.99 24.11 -8.16
C TYR A 124 -1.97 24.85 -9.04
N ASP A 125 -1.47 25.80 -9.82
CA ASP A 125 -2.25 26.54 -10.80
C ASP A 125 -2.24 25.78 -12.15
N CYS A 126 -3.42 25.33 -12.58
CA CYS A 126 -3.60 24.49 -13.77
C CYS A 126 -3.31 25.24 -15.08
N LYS A 127 -3.51 26.58 -15.13
CA LYS A 127 -3.25 27.41 -16.31
C LYS A 127 -1.77 27.65 -16.52
N SER A 128 -1.09 28.14 -15.50
CA SER A 128 0.33 28.47 -15.57
C SER A 128 1.24 27.25 -15.38
N LYS A 129 0.69 26.13 -14.90
CA LYS A 129 1.41 24.90 -14.54
C LYS A 129 2.48 25.13 -13.46
N LYS A 130 2.26 26.10 -12.58
CA LYS A 130 3.17 26.42 -11.48
C LYS A 130 2.62 25.90 -10.16
N GLN A 131 3.53 25.47 -9.31
CA GLN A 131 3.21 25.08 -7.94
C GLN A 131 3.81 26.07 -6.95
N GLU A 132 3.10 26.31 -5.87
CA GLU A 132 3.54 27.13 -4.73
C GLU A 132 3.55 26.26 -3.48
N LEU A 133 4.70 26.19 -2.81
CA LEU A 133 4.82 25.51 -1.52
C LEU A 133 4.09 26.33 -0.44
N LYS A 134 3.11 25.74 0.22
CA LYS A 134 2.33 26.39 1.28
C LYS A 134 2.82 25.99 2.67
N LYS A 135 3.17 24.72 2.87
CA LYS A 135 3.60 24.22 4.16
C LYS A 135 4.49 22.99 3.99
N THR A 136 5.50 22.86 4.83
CA THR A 136 6.27 21.64 5.02
C THR A 136 6.19 21.21 6.49
N GLN A 137 6.06 19.92 6.72
CA GLN A 137 6.12 19.32 8.06
C GLN A 137 7.47 19.69 8.72
N GLU A 138 7.41 20.25 9.90
CA GLU A 138 8.61 20.57 10.67
C GLU A 138 9.26 19.30 11.23
N VAL A 139 10.57 19.28 11.22
CA VAL A 139 11.40 18.26 11.86
C VAL A 139 12.28 18.98 12.88
N PRO A 140 11.88 19.06 14.17
CA PRO A 140 12.56 19.88 15.17
C PRO A 140 14.02 19.52 15.40
N SER A 141 14.40 18.25 15.18
CA SER A 141 15.78 17.79 15.26
C SER A 141 16.65 18.17 14.06
N GLY A 142 16.08 18.87 13.07
CA GLY A 142 16.69 19.11 11.78
C GLY A 142 16.56 17.92 10.83
N HIS A 143 16.54 18.23 9.53
CA HIS A 143 16.51 17.22 8.47
C HIS A 143 17.08 17.81 7.18
N ASN A 144 17.94 17.02 6.52
CA ASN A 144 18.43 17.31 5.19
C ASN A 144 18.17 16.08 4.30
N LYS A 145 17.29 16.21 3.30
CA LYS A 145 16.94 15.11 2.40
C LYS A 145 18.15 14.56 1.65
N ASP A 146 19.15 15.40 1.40
CA ASP A 146 20.35 15.04 0.65
C ASP A 146 21.29 14.10 1.43
N ASP A 147 21.04 13.85 2.71
CA ASP A 147 21.80 12.89 3.52
C ASP A 147 21.31 11.45 3.31
N TYR A 148 20.23 11.24 2.57
CA TYR A 148 19.59 9.95 2.39
C TYR A 148 19.50 9.56 0.92
N ILE A 149 19.34 8.27 0.68
CA ILE A 149 19.09 7.69 -0.63
C ILE A 149 17.77 6.91 -0.53
N CYS A 150 16.82 7.25 -1.41
CA CYS A 150 15.61 6.48 -1.63
C CYS A 150 15.67 5.86 -3.03
N LYS A 151 15.35 4.55 -3.12
CA LYS A 151 15.30 3.82 -4.40
C LYS A 151 14.06 2.96 -4.48
N LYS A 152 13.61 2.71 -5.69
CA LYS A 152 12.61 1.70 -6.02
C LYS A 152 13.27 0.60 -6.85
N ILE A 153 13.24 -0.63 -6.34
CA ILE A 153 13.74 -1.82 -7.02
C ILE A 153 12.63 -2.86 -7.13
N PHE A 154 12.89 -3.98 -7.81
CA PHE A 154 11.91 -5.04 -8.01
C PHE A 154 12.51 -6.41 -7.66
N ALA A 155 11.80 -7.18 -6.82
CA ALA A 155 12.02 -8.61 -6.68
C ALA A 155 11.24 -9.37 -7.77
N THR A 156 11.66 -10.59 -8.06
CA THR A 156 10.91 -11.51 -8.94
C THR A 156 10.29 -12.59 -8.08
N ALA A 157 8.95 -12.66 -8.08
CA ALA A 157 8.21 -13.70 -7.36
C ALA A 157 8.31 -15.07 -8.05
N HIS A 158 7.84 -16.11 -7.36
CA HIS A 158 7.84 -17.51 -7.84
C HIS A 158 7.08 -17.73 -9.16
N ASP A 159 6.14 -16.83 -9.48
CA ASP A 159 5.33 -16.82 -10.70
C ASP A 159 5.77 -15.75 -11.73
N ASN A 160 6.98 -15.21 -11.57
CA ASN A 160 7.63 -14.18 -12.39
C ASN A 160 7.03 -12.75 -12.24
N GLU A 161 6.07 -12.53 -11.34
CA GLU A 161 5.60 -11.18 -11.05
C GLU A 161 6.71 -10.30 -10.47
N LYS A 162 6.69 -9.02 -10.83
CA LYS A 162 7.64 -8.01 -10.33
C LYS A 162 7.08 -7.31 -9.12
N ILE A 163 7.68 -7.57 -7.95
CA ILE A 163 7.25 -7.01 -6.67
C ILE A 163 8.04 -5.74 -6.39
N PRO A 164 7.40 -4.56 -6.29
CA PRO A 164 8.11 -3.33 -5.98
C PRO A 164 8.63 -3.33 -4.53
N ILE A 165 9.83 -2.77 -4.34
CA ILE A 165 10.45 -2.55 -3.03
C ILE A 165 10.91 -1.11 -2.97
N THR A 166 10.44 -0.36 -1.97
CA THR A 166 11.00 0.96 -1.63
C THR A 166 12.11 0.78 -0.61
N ILE A 167 13.28 1.35 -0.86
CA ILE A 167 14.44 1.24 0.03
C ILE A 167 14.90 2.64 0.44
N LEU A 168 15.21 2.82 1.73
CA LEU A 168 15.74 4.04 2.31
C LEU A 168 16.99 3.73 3.12
N TYR A 169 18.08 4.46 2.88
CA TYR A 169 19.31 4.36 3.65
C TYR A 169 20.11 5.67 3.64
N LYS A 170 21.01 5.82 4.60
CA LYS A 170 21.87 7.01 4.73
C LYS A 170 22.97 7.00 3.66
N LYS A 171 23.27 8.16 3.07
CA LYS A 171 24.42 8.31 2.16
C LYS A 171 25.71 7.82 2.83
N GLY A 172 26.56 7.13 2.06
CA GLY A 172 27.80 6.57 2.55
C GLY A 172 27.69 5.16 3.15
N VAL A 173 26.50 4.62 3.32
CA VAL A 173 26.32 3.19 3.67
C VAL A 173 26.91 2.33 2.55
N LYS A 174 27.82 1.42 2.91
CA LYS A 174 28.38 0.44 1.96
C LYS A 174 27.42 -0.71 1.78
N LEU A 175 27.11 -1.03 0.53
CA LEU A 175 26.26 -2.17 0.17
C LEU A 175 27.15 -3.41 -0.03
N ASP A 176 27.54 -4.03 1.08
CA ASP A 176 28.50 -5.14 1.14
C ASP A 176 27.94 -6.38 1.85
N SER A 177 26.62 -6.49 1.94
CA SER A 177 25.88 -7.55 2.65
C SER A 177 26.02 -7.49 4.18
N ASN A 178 26.63 -6.45 4.74
CA ASN A 178 26.94 -6.39 6.18
C ASN A 178 25.98 -5.52 7.00
N ASN A 179 25.01 -4.87 6.34
CA ASN A 179 24.06 -3.97 7.01
C ASN A 179 22.90 -4.72 7.65
N TYR A 180 22.42 -4.24 8.80
CA TYR A 180 21.12 -4.60 9.31
C TYR A 180 20.03 -3.91 8.48
N LEU A 181 18.91 -4.62 8.26
CA LEU A 181 17.80 -4.14 7.46
C LEU A 181 16.48 -4.41 8.18
N LEU A 182 15.60 -3.40 8.23
CA LEU A 182 14.20 -3.54 8.63
C LEU A 182 13.34 -3.62 7.39
N LEU A 183 12.69 -4.78 7.17
CA LEU A 183 11.75 -5.02 6.07
C LEU A 183 10.32 -4.98 6.59
N TYR A 184 9.53 -4.02 6.09
CA TYR A 184 8.13 -3.86 6.44
C TYR A 184 7.22 -4.43 5.35
N GLY A 185 6.11 -5.09 5.75
CA GLY A 185 5.06 -5.54 4.85
C GLY A 185 3.71 -5.66 5.52
N TYR A 186 2.64 -5.63 4.68
CA TYR A 186 1.26 -5.77 5.14
C TYR A 186 0.49 -6.80 4.29
N GLY A 187 0.09 -6.44 3.07
CA GLY A 187 -0.42 -7.35 2.04
C GLY A 187 -1.85 -7.85 2.23
N SER A 188 -2.77 -7.04 2.75
CA SER A 188 -4.18 -7.41 2.93
C SER A 188 -5.11 -6.23 2.71
N TYR A 189 -6.40 -6.51 2.47
CA TYR A 189 -7.50 -5.55 2.33
C TYR A 189 -7.33 -4.54 1.21
N GLY A 190 -6.42 -4.76 0.28
CA GLY A 190 -6.09 -3.79 -0.76
C GLY A 190 -5.41 -2.52 -0.21
N ILE A 191 -4.85 -2.58 0.99
CA ILE A 191 -4.14 -1.45 1.60
C ILE A 191 -2.75 -1.37 1.00
N SER A 192 -2.46 -0.26 0.30
CA SER A 192 -1.13 0.05 -0.20
C SER A 192 -0.33 0.78 0.87
N ILE A 193 0.90 0.33 1.08
CA ILE A 193 1.78 0.95 2.08
C ILE A 193 2.47 2.16 1.46
N PRO A 194 2.22 3.39 1.99
CA PRO A 194 2.73 4.60 1.39
C PRO A 194 4.24 4.75 1.59
N SER A 195 4.91 5.21 0.54
CA SER A 195 6.33 5.61 0.60
C SER A 195 6.45 7.06 1.09
N ASN A 196 6.07 7.29 2.35
CA ASN A 196 6.02 8.61 2.98
C ASN A 196 7.19 8.86 3.95
N PHE A 197 7.34 10.11 4.37
CA PHE A 197 8.30 10.53 5.41
C PHE A 197 7.90 9.98 6.79
N SER A 198 8.91 9.65 7.61
CA SER A 198 8.71 9.29 9.00
C SER A 198 9.98 9.54 9.82
N THR A 199 9.88 10.40 10.82
CA THR A 199 10.97 10.67 11.78
C THR A 199 11.38 9.41 12.55
N ASN A 200 10.44 8.53 12.86
CA ASN A 200 10.73 7.25 13.52
C ASN A 200 11.60 6.34 12.65
N ARG A 201 11.34 6.28 11.34
CA ARG A 201 12.18 5.53 10.39
C ARG A 201 13.57 6.13 10.30
N LEU A 202 13.67 7.46 10.20
CA LEU A 202 14.97 8.15 10.15
C LEU A 202 15.82 7.87 11.38
N SER A 203 15.23 7.76 12.56
CA SER A 203 15.93 7.36 13.78
C SER A 203 16.68 6.02 13.65
N LEU A 204 16.14 5.06 12.89
CA LEU A 204 16.82 3.80 12.58
C LEU A 204 17.86 3.97 11.47
N VAL A 205 17.51 4.69 10.42
CA VAL A 205 18.38 4.93 9.25
C VAL A 205 19.63 5.72 9.64
N ASP A 206 19.50 6.69 10.54
CA ASP A 206 20.63 7.45 11.08
C ASP A 206 21.64 6.61 11.89
N ARG A 207 21.18 5.48 12.40
CA ARG A 207 22.04 4.48 13.07
C ARG A 207 22.65 3.47 12.10
N GLY A 208 22.49 3.67 10.78
CA GLY A 208 23.04 2.80 9.74
C GLY A 208 22.17 1.60 9.37
N ILE A 209 20.91 1.52 9.84
CA ILE A 209 19.96 0.47 9.47
C ILE A 209 19.33 0.85 8.12
N ILE A 210 19.29 -0.08 7.19
CA ILE A 210 18.54 0.07 5.94
C ILE A 210 17.08 -0.20 6.24
N TYR A 211 16.16 0.66 5.74
CA TYR A 211 14.73 0.45 5.84
C TYR A 211 14.16 0.10 4.46
N ALA A 212 13.31 -0.91 4.38
CA ALA A 212 12.64 -1.29 3.15
C ALA A 212 11.14 -1.58 3.36
N ILE A 213 10.35 -1.27 2.33
CA ILE A 213 8.92 -1.62 2.25
C ILE A 213 8.75 -2.59 1.09
N ALA A 214 8.22 -3.78 1.37
CA ALA A 214 7.80 -4.74 0.36
C ALA A 214 6.34 -4.46 -0.04
N HIS A 215 6.11 -4.02 -1.30
CA HIS A 215 4.79 -3.71 -1.84
C HIS A 215 4.13 -4.96 -2.43
N ILE A 216 3.84 -5.90 -1.56
CA ILE A 216 3.42 -7.26 -1.86
C ILE A 216 1.95 -7.37 -2.28
N ARG A 217 1.58 -8.45 -2.98
CA ARG A 217 0.19 -8.76 -3.32
C ARG A 217 -0.70 -8.83 -2.09
N GLY A 218 -1.98 -8.44 -2.27
CA GLY A 218 -2.91 -8.18 -1.19
C GLY A 218 -3.07 -6.69 -0.87
N GLY A 219 -2.09 -5.84 -1.28
CA GLY A 219 -2.25 -4.40 -1.45
C GLY A 219 -2.83 -4.05 -2.84
N LYS A 220 -2.90 -2.76 -3.18
CA LYS A 220 -3.33 -2.25 -4.50
C LYS A 220 -2.22 -1.46 -5.21
N GLU A 221 -0.96 -1.74 -4.92
CA GLU A 221 0.16 -0.99 -5.49
C GLU A 221 0.21 -1.08 -7.03
N LYS A 222 -0.16 -2.24 -7.60
CA LYS A 222 -0.27 -2.45 -9.05
C LYS A 222 -1.73 -2.62 -9.51
N GLY A 223 -2.68 -1.94 -8.84
CA GLY A 223 -4.09 -1.99 -9.17
C GLY A 223 -4.88 -3.10 -8.45
N TYR A 224 -6.15 -3.25 -8.83
CA TYR A 224 -7.07 -4.13 -8.11
C TYR A 224 -6.74 -5.63 -8.27
N GLU A 225 -6.18 -6.03 -9.42
CA GLU A 225 -5.73 -7.41 -9.63
C GLU A 225 -4.59 -7.80 -8.67
N TRP A 226 -3.76 -6.83 -8.26
CA TRP A 226 -2.72 -7.04 -7.25
C TRP A 226 -3.30 -7.45 -5.90
N TYR A 227 -4.43 -6.85 -5.54
CA TYR A 227 -5.20 -7.21 -4.36
C TYR A 227 -5.83 -8.59 -4.48
N GLU A 228 -6.53 -8.87 -5.59
CA GLU A 228 -7.21 -10.15 -5.80
C GLU A 228 -6.23 -11.33 -5.82
N ASN A 229 -5.03 -11.12 -6.34
CA ASN A 229 -3.98 -12.12 -6.38
C ASN A 229 -3.24 -12.31 -5.04
N GLY A 230 -3.65 -11.61 -3.99
CA GLY A 230 -3.12 -11.74 -2.62
C GLY A 230 -4.18 -12.04 -1.56
N LYS A 231 -5.39 -12.51 -1.93
CA LYS A 231 -6.46 -12.85 -0.99
C LYS A 231 -7.12 -14.19 -1.31
N LEU A 232 -8.01 -14.65 -0.42
CA LEU A 232 -8.74 -15.91 -0.57
C LEU A 232 -7.76 -17.06 -0.91
N LEU A 233 -8.05 -17.82 -1.95
CA LEU A 233 -7.21 -18.96 -2.39
C LEU A 233 -5.87 -18.54 -3.01
N ASN A 234 -5.59 -17.26 -3.12
CA ASN A 234 -4.33 -16.70 -3.59
C ASN A 234 -3.46 -16.09 -2.46
N LYS A 235 -3.92 -16.19 -1.21
CA LYS A 235 -3.27 -15.52 -0.06
C LYS A 235 -1.79 -15.85 0.11
N LYS A 236 -1.37 -17.04 -0.21
CA LYS A 236 0.04 -17.45 -0.11
C LYS A 236 0.98 -16.61 -0.99
N ASN A 237 0.48 -16.00 -2.07
CA ASN A 237 1.28 -15.10 -2.89
C ASN A 237 1.81 -13.91 -2.08
N THR A 238 1.01 -13.37 -1.15
CA THR A 238 1.44 -12.30 -0.23
C THR A 238 2.73 -12.68 0.53
N PHE A 239 2.76 -13.89 1.05
CA PHE A 239 3.85 -14.37 1.88
C PHE A 239 5.11 -14.69 1.05
N LEU A 240 4.90 -15.33 -0.11
CA LEU A 240 5.98 -15.67 -1.04
C LEU A 240 6.60 -14.42 -1.65
N ASP A 241 5.79 -13.39 -1.95
CA ASP A 241 6.29 -12.10 -2.42
C ASP A 241 7.22 -11.44 -1.38
N PHE A 242 6.84 -11.47 -0.10
CA PHE A 242 7.67 -10.91 0.97
C PHE A 242 9.00 -11.65 1.13
N ILE A 243 8.97 -12.99 1.05
CA ILE A 243 10.17 -13.81 1.06
C ILE A 243 11.07 -13.46 -0.13
N SER A 244 10.50 -13.36 -1.34
CA SER A 244 11.24 -12.97 -2.56
C SER A 244 11.87 -11.57 -2.42
N CYS A 245 11.19 -10.63 -1.75
CA CYS A 245 11.76 -9.31 -1.46
C CYS A 245 12.96 -9.42 -0.50
N ALA A 246 12.87 -10.23 0.56
CA ALA A 246 13.97 -10.45 1.48
C ALA A 246 15.19 -11.09 0.79
N GLU A 247 14.96 -12.09 -0.06
CA GLU A 247 16.00 -12.75 -0.86
C GLU A 247 16.67 -11.78 -1.83
N LYS A 248 15.87 -10.96 -2.55
CA LYS A 248 16.38 -9.93 -3.47
C LYS A 248 17.27 -8.92 -2.78
N LEU A 249 16.89 -8.46 -1.59
CA LEU A 249 17.69 -7.53 -0.80
C LEU A 249 19.03 -8.13 -0.35
N CYS A 250 19.09 -9.45 -0.11
CA CYS A 250 20.33 -10.16 0.13
C CYS A 250 21.18 -10.31 -1.15
N GLU A 251 20.55 -10.70 -2.27
CA GLU A 251 21.22 -10.84 -3.56
C GLU A 251 21.88 -9.54 -4.01
N ASP A 252 21.19 -8.41 -3.87
CA ASP A 252 21.69 -7.07 -4.22
C ASP A 252 22.64 -6.48 -3.17
N LYS A 253 23.03 -7.26 -2.17
CA LYS A 253 24.01 -6.89 -1.12
C LYS A 253 23.58 -5.74 -0.21
N TYR A 254 22.29 -5.41 -0.14
CA TYR A 254 21.79 -4.48 0.87
C TYR A 254 21.94 -5.06 2.28
N THR A 255 21.80 -6.36 2.42
CA THR A 255 21.89 -7.10 3.68
C THR A 255 22.32 -8.56 3.43
N SER A 256 22.20 -9.42 4.43
CA SER A 256 22.38 -10.88 4.32
C SER A 256 21.41 -11.62 5.24
N PRO A 257 21.20 -12.93 5.05
CA PRO A 257 20.43 -13.75 5.98
C PRO A 257 20.90 -13.53 7.44
N LYS A 258 19.96 -13.58 8.38
CA LYS A 258 20.20 -13.27 9.82
C LYS A 258 20.60 -11.83 10.14
N LYS A 259 20.42 -10.89 9.20
CA LYS A 259 20.53 -9.45 9.44
C LYS A 259 19.25 -8.68 9.10
N ILE A 260 18.23 -9.38 8.63
CA ILE A 260 16.91 -8.81 8.35
C ILE A 260 16.04 -8.93 9.60
N VAL A 261 15.47 -7.81 10.02
CA VAL A 261 14.33 -7.78 10.94
C VAL A 261 13.08 -7.53 10.11
N ALA A 262 12.10 -8.44 10.17
CA ALA A 262 10.81 -8.26 9.51
C ALA A 262 9.82 -7.60 10.46
N GLN A 263 8.97 -6.72 9.95
CA GLN A 263 7.93 -6.04 10.72
C GLN A 263 6.59 -6.05 9.99
N GLY A 264 5.52 -6.36 10.73
CA GLY A 264 4.15 -6.28 10.25
C GLY A 264 3.16 -6.27 11.40
N GLY A 265 2.00 -5.64 11.18
CA GLY A 265 0.97 -5.53 12.20
C GLY A 265 -0.39 -6.04 11.71
N SER A 266 -1.27 -6.47 12.65
CA SER A 266 -2.62 -6.94 12.33
C SER A 266 -2.58 -8.09 11.30
N ALA A 267 -3.20 -7.95 10.14
CA ALA A 267 -3.06 -8.89 9.01
C ALA A 267 -1.60 -9.01 8.51
N GLY A 268 -0.77 -7.96 8.65
CA GLY A 268 0.68 -8.06 8.46
C GLY A 268 1.36 -8.91 9.54
N GLY A 269 0.73 -9.11 10.69
CA GLY A 269 1.15 -10.06 11.71
C GLY A 269 0.95 -11.53 11.30
N LEU A 270 -0.11 -11.82 10.53
CA LEU A 270 -0.27 -13.12 9.86
C LEU A 270 0.91 -13.42 8.91
N LEU A 271 1.32 -12.43 8.12
CA LEU A 271 2.54 -12.52 7.30
C LEU A 271 3.76 -12.82 8.17
N MET A 272 3.92 -12.12 9.30
CA MET A 272 5.05 -12.32 10.22
C MET A 272 5.09 -13.72 10.79
N GLY A 273 3.95 -14.27 11.21
CA GLY A 273 3.86 -15.65 11.70
C GLY A 273 4.16 -16.67 10.61
N TYR A 274 3.67 -16.47 9.38
CA TYR A 274 3.95 -17.36 8.26
C TYR A 274 5.45 -17.42 7.93
N ILE A 275 6.13 -16.28 7.80
CA ILE A 275 7.56 -16.26 7.47
C ILE A 275 8.43 -16.81 8.62
N ALA A 276 7.98 -16.67 9.87
CA ALA A 276 8.63 -17.31 11.02
C ALA A 276 8.64 -18.85 10.90
N ASN A 277 7.52 -19.41 10.43
CA ASN A 277 7.39 -20.86 10.25
C ASN A 277 8.15 -21.38 9.02
N GLU A 278 8.12 -20.65 7.91
CA GLU A 278 8.59 -21.16 6.63
C GLU A 278 10.04 -20.79 6.28
N ARG A 279 10.51 -19.62 6.73
CA ARG A 279 11.86 -19.13 6.40
C ARG A 279 12.59 -18.52 7.62
N PRO A 280 12.66 -19.25 8.74
CA PRO A 280 13.38 -18.76 9.94
C PRO A 280 14.88 -18.53 9.68
N ASP A 281 15.42 -19.09 8.61
CA ASP A 281 16.81 -18.95 8.18
C ASP A 281 17.16 -17.54 7.68
N LEU A 282 16.18 -16.81 7.11
CA LEU A 282 16.41 -15.47 6.56
C LEU A 282 16.46 -14.38 7.63
N PHE A 283 15.67 -14.49 8.68
CA PHE A 283 15.42 -13.38 9.60
C PHE A 283 16.23 -13.49 10.89
N LEU A 284 16.79 -12.36 11.32
CA LEU A 284 17.37 -12.17 12.66
C LEU A 284 16.26 -12.09 13.70
N GLY A 285 15.25 -11.30 13.39
CA GLY A 285 14.14 -11.07 14.29
C GLY A 285 12.85 -10.70 13.55
N ILE A 286 11.74 -10.81 14.25
CA ILE A 286 10.40 -10.49 13.77
C ILE A 286 9.72 -9.58 14.78
N ILE A 287 9.17 -8.47 14.30
CA ILE A 287 8.33 -7.55 15.07
C ILE A 287 6.90 -7.76 14.59
N ALA A 288 6.08 -8.41 15.42
CA ALA A 288 4.69 -8.71 15.14
C ALA A 288 3.79 -7.86 16.07
N GLN A 289 3.11 -6.87 15.50
CA GLN A 289 2.28 -5.94 16.24
C GLN A 289 0.81 -6.33 16.10
N VAL A 290 0.13 -6.57 17.23
CA VAL A 290 -1.27 -7.07 17.26
C VAL A 290 -1.50 -8.15 16.19
N PRO A 291 -0.70 -9.24 16.18
CA PRO A 291 -0.62 -10.15 15.04
C PRO A 291 -1.84 -11.07 14.96
N PHE A 292 -2.44 -11.13 13.76
CA PHE A 292 -3.53 -12.04 13.43
C PHE A 292 -2.96 -13.42 13.05
N VAL A 293 -2.66 -14.27 14.04
CA VAL A 293 -1.90 -15.52 13.83
C VAL A 293 -2.71 -16.80 14.03
N ASP A 294 -3.88 -16.71 14.64
CA ASP A 294 -4.81 -17.85 14.82
C ASP A 294 -6.05 -17.72 13.92
N ILE A 295 -5.81 -17.55 12.63
CA ILE A 295 -6.85 -17.29 11.64
C ILE A 295 -7.93 -18.40 11.60
N CYS A 296 -7.56 -19.67 11.82
CA CYS A 296 -8.54 -20.76 11.78
C CYS A 296 -9.57 -20.62 12.91
N ASN A 297 -9.14 -20.48 14.15
CA ASN A 297 -10.06 -20.37 15.27
C ASN A 297 -10.86 -19.05 15.20
N THR A 298 -10.21 -17.95 14.88
CA THR A 298 -10.88 -16.63 14.77
C THR A 298 -11.95 -16.63 13.67
N MET A 299 -11.66 -17.17 12.48
CA MET A 299 -12.63 -17.20 11.39
C MET A 299 -13.72 -18.27 11.52
N LEU A 300 -13.63 -19.17 12.49
CA LEU A 300 -14.70 -20.11 12.86
C LEU A 300 -15.63 -19.55 13.95
N ASP A 301 -15.23 -18.50 14.67
CA ASP A 301 -15.99 -17.87 15.72
C ASP A 301 -16.73 -16.64 15.19
N GLU A 302 -18.02 -16.81 14.87
CA GLU A 302 -18.89 -15.75 14.33
C GLU A 302 -19.32 -14.71 15.38
N ASP A 303 -19.05 -14.95 16.67
CA ASP A 303 -19.33 -13.99 17.75
C ASP A 303 -18.25 -12.90 17.82
N LEU A 304 -17.12 -13.10 17.16
CA LEU A 304 -16.09 -12.07 17.05
C LEU A 304 -16.48 -10.96 16.06
N PRO A 305 -16.20 -9.68 16.36
CA PRO A 305 -16.76 -8.54 15.63
C PRO A 305 -16.43 -8.49 14.13
N LEU A 306 -15.30 -9.04 13.70
CA LEU A 306 -14.83 -8.94 12.32
C LEU A 306 -15.06 -10.20 11.49
N THR A 307 -15.24 -11.37 12.10
CA THR A 307 -15.27 -12.67 11.43
C THR A 307 -16.18 -12.69 10.20
N VAL A 308 -17.46 -12.32 10.38
CA VAL A 308 -18.44 -12.36 9.29
C VAL A 308 -18.13 -11.35 8.18
N THR A 309 -17.65 -10.17 8.56
CA THR A 309 -17.33 -9.09 7.60
C THR A 309 -16.06 -9.37 6.79
N GLU A 310 -15.18 -10.23 7.29
CA GLU A 310 -13.89 -10.55 6.67
C GLU A 310 -13.89 -11.84 5.83
N ILE A 311 -15.02 -12.54 5.75
CA ILE A 311 -15.18 -13.67 4.81
C ILE A 311 -14.74 -13.32 3.37
N PRO A 312 -15.01 -12.12 2.81
CA PRO A 312 -14.51 -11.76 1.48
C PRO A 312 -12.99 -11.63 1.36
N GLU A 313 -12.27 -11.50 2.46
CA GLU A 313 -10.79 -11.44 2.49
C GLU A 313 -10.17 -12.82 2.68
N TRP A 314 -10.66 -13.59 3.65
CA TRP A 314 -10.05 -14.84 4.10
C TRP A 314 -10.71 -16.09 3.54
N GLY A 315 -12.00 -16.02 3.18
CA GLY A 315 -12.83 -17.14 2.74
C GLY A 315 -13.80 -17.63 3.80
N ASP A 316 -14.87 -18.27 3.36
CA ASP A 316 -15.87 -18.89 4.24
C ASP A 316 -15.37 -20.26 4.70
N ILE A 317 -14.46 -20.25 5.70
CA ILE A 317 -13.83 -21.49 6.20
C ILE A 317 -14.79 -22.38 7.00
N LYS A 318 -15.90 -21.83 7.46
CA LYS A 318 -16.93 -22.59 8.20
C LYS A 318 -17.76 -23.46 7.27
N ASN A 319 -18.13 -22.94 6.10
CA ASN A 319 -19.07 -23.61 5.18
C ASN A 319 -18.36 -24.19 3.94
N ASP A 320 -17.13 -23.78 3.62
CA ASP A 320 -16.36 -24.28 2.49
C ASP A 320 -15.09 -25.02 2.93
N LYS A 321 -15.11 -26.35 2.82
CA LYS A 321 -13.98 -27.21 3.13
C LYS A 321 -12.69 -26.86 2.38
N LYS A 322 -12.81 -26.37 1.13
CA LYS A 322 -11.65 -25.97 0.32
C LYS A 322 -10.98 -24.75 0.92
N SER A 323 -11.76 -23.74 1.28
CA SER A 323 -11.28 -22.54 1.96
C SER A 323 -10.65 -22.89 3.31
N PHE A 324 -11.30 -23.74 4.11
CA PHE A 324 -10.74 -24.20 5.38
C PHE A 324 -9.37 -24.86 5.24
N LEU A 325 -9.25 -25.84 4.35
CA LEU A 325 -7.98 -26.55 4.14
C LEU A 325 -6.87 -25.61 3.63
N TYR A 326 -7.24 -24.65 2.79
CA TYR A 326 -6.29 -23.68 2.27
C TYR A 326 -5.82 -22.71 3.38
N VAL A 327 -6.73 -22.15 4.17
CA VAL A 327 -6.40 -21.28 5.31
C VAL A 327 -5.54 -22.03 6.32
N LYS A 328 -5.93 -23.24 6.70
CA LYS A 328 -5.16 -24.08 7.62
C LYS A 328 -3.74 -24.33 7.13
N SER A 329 -3.53 -24.40 5.81
CA SER A 329 -2.20 -24.65 5.22
C SER A 329 -1.22 -23.48 5.35
N TYR A 330 -1.68 -22.30 5.80
CA TYR A 330 -0.82 -21.13 6.05
C TYR A 330 -1.04 -20.47 7.42
N SER A 331 -2.06 -20.87 8.18
CA SER A 331 -2.31 -20.38 9.53
C SER A 331 -1.07 -20.55 10.40
N PRO A 332 -0.49 -19.48 10.95
CA PRO A 332 0.74 -19.58 11.74
C PRO A 332 0.60 -20.51 12.94
N TYR A 333 -0.49 -20.39 13.68
CA TYR A 333 -0.76 -21.21 14.85
C TYR A 333 -0.80 -22.72 14.53
N ASP A 334 -1.47 -23.10 13.45
CA ASP A 334 -1.62 -24.50 13.04
C ASP A 334 -0.33 -25.11 12.43
N ASN A 335 0.64 -24.28 12.04
CA ASN A 335 1.85 -24.69 11.34
C ASN A 335 3.14 -24.47 12.15
N VAL A 336 3.04 -24.35 13.48
CA VAL A 336 4.21 -24.30 14.36
C VAL A 336 4.99 -25.60 14.27
N LYS A 337 6.31 -25.49 14.11
CA LYS A 337 7.24 -26.63 13.95
C LYS A 337 8.31 -26.59 15.03
N LYS A 338 8.87 -27.74 15.37
CA LYS A 338 10.06 -27.80 16.22
C LYS A 338 11.29 -27.39 15.40
N GLN A 339 11.70 -26.12 15.50
CA GLN A 339 12.82 -25.54 14.74
C GLN A 339 13.44 -24.34 15.48
N ASN A 340 14.53 -23.81 14.95
CA ASN A 340 15.15 -22.60 15.49
C ASN A 340 14.44 -21.37 14.90
N TYR A 341 13.57 -20.76 15.68
CA TYR A 341 12.89 -19.52 15.31
C TYR A 341 13.80 -18.30 15.44
N PRO A 342 13.55 -17.22 14.65
CA PRO A 342 14.20 -15.94 14.87
C PRO A 342 13.77 -15.32 16.21
N HIS A 343 14.48 -14.30 16.67
CA HIS A 343 14.02 -13.53 17.82
C HIS A 343 12.66 -12.88 17.52
N MET A 344 11.76 -12.87 18.49
CA MET A 344 10.42 -12.33 18.28
C MET A 344 10.11 -11.24 19.30
N LEU A 345 9.64 -10.08 18.81
CA LEU A 345 9.00 -9.04 19.61
C LEU A 345 7.52 -9.00 19.21
N VAL A 346 6.67 -9.46 20.11
CA VAL A 346 5.22 -9.48 19.91
C VAL A 346 4.59 -8.45 20.82
N THR A 347 3.73 -7.59 20.28
CA THR A 347 3.04 -6.55 21.04
C THR A 347 1.53 -6.63 20.79
N GLY A 348 0.74 -6.36 21.81
CA GLY A 348 -0.71 -6.34 21.69
C GLY A 348 -1.39 -5.61 22.85
N GLY A 349 -2.68 -5.35 22.69
CA GLY A 349 -3.52 -4.73 23.70
C GLY A 349 -4.43 -5.76 24.37
N ILE A 350 -4.47 -5.77 25.70
CA ILE A 350 -5.34 -6.72 26.45
C ILE A 350 -6.84 -6.51 26.16
N SER A 351 -7.21 -5.29 25.78
CA SER A 351 -8.58 -4.89 25.45
C SER A 351 -8.81 -4.69 23.96
N ASP A 352 -7.94 -5.23 23.08
CA ASP A 352 -8.10 -5.11 21.65
C ASP A 352 -9.32 -5.95 21.19
N PRO A 353 -10.37 -5.32 20.60
CA PRO A 353 -11.57 -6.04 20.17
C PRO A 353 -11.44 -6.63 18.77
N ARG A 354 -10.37 -6.33 18.02
CA ARG A 354 -10.18 -6.77 16.63
C ARG A 354 -9.25 -7.96 16.53
N VAL A 355 -8.04 -7.81 17.09
CA VAL A 355 -7.08 -8.91 17.23
C VAL A 355 -6.89 -9.16 18.71
N THR A 356 -7.54 -10.17 19.19
CA THR A 356 -7.65 -10.47 20.60
C THR A 356 -6.30 -10.87 21.20
N TYR A 357 -6.07 -10.54 22.48
CA TYR A 357 -4.78 -10.71 23.14
C TYR A 357 -4.29 -12.17 23.15
N TRP A 358 -5.21 -13.13 23.13
CA TRP A 358 -4.85 -14.55 23.15
C TRP A 358 -4.25 -15.07 21.83
N GLU A 359 -4.43 -14.37 20.72
CA GLU A 359 -3.76 -14.74 19.47
C GLU A 359 -2.24 -14.65 19.58
N MET A 360 -1.74 -13.74 20.40
CA MET A 360 -0.29 -13.52 20.55
C MET A 360 0.33 -14.25 21.74
N THR A 361 -0.46 -14.88 22.59
CA THR A 361 0.02 -15.64 23.78
C THR A 361 0.17 -17.12 23.49
#